data_82cf8709b1a28fd2c27b604f4664878e
#
_entry.id   82cf8709b1a28fd2c27b604f4664878e
#
_cell.length_a   1.000
_cell.length_b   1.000
_cell.length_c   1.000
_cell.angle_alpha   90.00
_cell.angle_beta   90.00
_cell.angle_gamma   90.00
#
_symmetry.space_group_name_H-M   'P 1'
#
loop_
_entity.id
_entity.type
_entity.pdbx_description
1 polymer ?
#
loop_
_entity_poly.entity_id
_entity_poly.type
_entity_poly.pdbx_seq_one_letter_code
_entity_poly.pdbx_strand_id
1 'polypeptide(L)'
;LDTTSPIINTKKTNITKEEIEKVLNSFKGSYLQEVPKYSAVKINGKKLYEYAREGKEIELPKKMVTIYDIQLISDITYYNDTTSFYIKTTVSKGTYIRSLIRDIGYKLNTYGCMDSLERTRQGIFNIDNSYTLEEIKNNNYKLLSIEKSLPNIPLVEVDNKTLFKIRNGVKLKTFITPKERETLGAAGGGEE
;
A
#
# COMPACT_ATOMS: atom_id res chain seq x y z
N LEU A 1 4.55 13.47 -10.47
CA LEU A 1 4.69 12.97 -9.10
C LEU A 1 5.75 11.87 -8.95
N ASP A 2 6.33 11.42 -10.05
CA ASP A 2 7.46 10.50 -10.10
C ASP A 2 8.41 10.89 -11.24
N THR A 3 9.64 10.35 -11.24
CA THR A 3 10.70 10.70 -12.21
C THR A 3 10.47 10.15 -13.61
N THR A 4 9.40 9.35 -13.84
CA THR A 4 9.04 8.87 -15.19
C THR A 4 8.43 9.97 -16.07
N SER A 5 8.15 11.14 -15.51
CA SER A 5 7.62 12.32 -16.19
C SER A 5 8.55 13.52 -16.02
N PRO A 6 8.55 14.49 -16.96
CA PRO A 6 9.36 15.69 -16.81
C PRO A 6 9.04 16.45 -15.51
N ILE A 7 10.05 17.01 -14.89
CA ILE A 7 9.89 17.93 -13.74
C ILE A 7 9.32 19.24 -14.27
N ILE A 8 8.16 19.64 -13.78
CA ILE A 8 7.44 20.83 -14.23
C ILE A 8 7.61 22.04 -13.31
N ASN A 9 7.91 21.79 -12.03
CA ASN A 9 8.11 22.83 -11.02
C ASN A 9 9.28 22.48 -10.14
N THR A 10 10.10 23.47 -9.84
CA THR A 10 11.21 23.39 -8.88
C THR A 10 11.14 24.56 -7.92
N LYS A 11 11.58 24.36 -6.70
CA LYS A 11 11.74 25.42 -5.71
C LYS A 11 12.98 25.12 -4.89
N LYS A 12 13.94 26.03 -4.95
CA LYS A 12 15.17 25.93 -4.15
C LYS A 12 14.83 26.06 -2.67
N THR A 13 15.30 25.11 -1.86
CA THR A 13 15.13 25.14 -0.40
C THR A 13 16.35 24.50 0.27
N ASN A 14 16.72 25.05 1.42
CA ASN A 14 17.70 24.43 2.32
C ASN A 14 16.93 23.71 3.41
N ILE A 15 16.56 22.46 3.19
CA ILE A 15 15.75 21.66 4.12
C ILE A 15 16.70 20.88 5.02
N THR A 16 16.55 21.03 6.34
CA THR A 16 17.36 20.30 7.31
C THR A 16 16.78 18.94 7.63
N LYS A 17 17.58 18.07 8.25
CA LYS A 17 17.15 16.75 8.71
C LYS A 17 16.01 16.85 9.72
N GLU A 18 16.13 17.77 10.65
CA GLU A 18 15.15 18.03 11.71
C GLU A 18 13.78 18.46 11.13
N GLU A 19 13.81 19.31 10.08
CA GLU A 19 12.58 19.73 9.38
C GLU A 19 11.92 18.55 8.68
N ILE A 20 12.69 17.69 8.02
CA ILE A 20 12.18 16.49 7.37
C ILE A 20 11.56 15.55 8.41
N GLU A 21 12.27 15.20 9.47
CA GLU A 21 11.79 14.32 10.53
C GLU A 21 10.53 14.85 11.21
N LYS A 22 10.47 16.16 11.48
CA LYS A 22 9.27 16.84 12.02
C LYS A 22 8.09 16.70 11.09
N VAL A 23 8.29 16.92 9.79
CA VAL A 23 7.22 16.79 8.79
C VAL A 23 6.79 15.35 8.65
N LEU A 24 7.72 14.39 8.55
CA LEU A 24 7.38 12.96 8.49
C LEU A 24 6.52 12.54 9.69
N ASN A 25 6.95 12.88 10.91
CA ASN A 25 6.19 12.56 12.12
C ASN A 25 4.78 13.16 12.12
N SER A 26 4.57 14.32 11.47
CA SER A 26 3.26 14.96 11.37
C SER A 26 2.28 14.23 10.45
N PHE A 27 2.74 13.24 9.69
CA PHE A 27 1.88 12.40 8.84
C PHE A 27 1.42 11.12 9.54
N LYS A 28 1.99 10.74 10.69
CA LYS A 28 1.52 9.57 11.44
C LYS A 28 0.07 9.75 11.87
N GLY A 29 -0.74 8.71 11.66
CA GLY A 29 -2.18 8.74 11.88
C GLY A 29 -2.97 8.83 10.57
N SER A 30 -4.25 9.16 10.68
CA SER A 30 -5.16 9.22 9.54
C SER A 30 -5.29 10.61 8.97
N TYR A 31 -5.25 10.73 7.64
CA TYR A 31 -5.50 11.99 6.96
C TYR A 31 -6.22 11.78 5.62
N LEU A 32 -6.80 12.85 5.11
CA LEU A 32 -7.54 12.87 3.86
C LEU A 32 -6.58 13.12 2.70
N GLN A 33 -6.18 12.06 1.99
CA GLN A 33 -5.24 12.09 0.88
C GLN A 33 -5.97 12.31 -0.45
N GLU A 34 -5.51 13.22 -1.26
CA GLU A 34 -5.98 13.41 -2.62
C GLU A 34 -5.39 12.34 -3.56
N VAL A 35 -6.25 11.65 -4.30
CA VAL A 35 -5.89 10.61 -5.25
C VAL A 35 -5.12 11.20 -6.44
N PRO A 36 -4.03 10.58 -6.92
CA PRO A 36 -3.30 11.13 -8.05
C PRO A 36 -4.09 11.03 -9.36
N LYS A 37 -3.96 12.03 -10.25
CA LYS A 37 -4.59 12.07 -11.60
C LYS A 37 -4.41 10.75 -12.36
N TYR A 38 -3.20 10.21 -12.35
CA TYR A 38 -2.86 8.95 -13.02
C TYR A 38 -3.09 7.76 -12.09
N SER A 39 -4.35 7.45 -11.81
CA SER A 39 -4.77 6.29 -11.03
C SER A 39 -5.92 5.53 -11.71
N ALA A 40 -6.15 4.30 -11.27
CA ALA A 40 -7.24 3.45 -11.76
C ALA A 40 -8.58 3.70 -11.05
N VAL A 41 -8.66 4.69 -10.17
CA VAL A 41 -9.91 5.07 -9.51
C VAL A 41 -10.92 5.54 -10.56
N LYS A 42 -12.15 5.07 -10.43
CA LYS A 42 -13.23 5.41 -11.35
C LYS A 42 -14.09 6.56 -10.81
N ILE A 43 -14.39 7.52 -11.67
CA ILE A 43 -15.38 8.57 -11.45
C ILE A 43 -16.34 8.52 -12.64
N ASN A 44 -17.63 8.45 -12.39
CA ASN A 44 -18.66 8.33 -13.44
C ASN A 44 -18.37 7.19 -14.44
N GLY A 45 -17.91 6.03 -13.92
CA GLY A 45 -17.64 4.84 -14.74
C GLY A 45 -16.30 4.83 -15.48
N LYS A 46 -15.59 5.97 -15.57
CA LYS A 46 -14.32 6.14 -16.29
C LYS A 46 -13.15 6.32 -15.32
N LYS A 47 -11.98 5.75 -15.64
CA LYS A 47 -10.80 5.83 -14.79
C LYS A 47 -10.14 7.21 -14.84
N LEU A 48 -9.57 7.68 -13.72
CA LEU A 48 -8.94 9.01 -13.64
C LEU A 48 -7.83 9.20 -14.67
N TYR A 49 -7.01 8.18 -14.92
CA TYR A 49 -5.94 8.29 -15.92
C TYR A 49 -6.47 8.51 -17.36
N GLU A 50 -7.71 8.10 -17.67
CA GLU A 50 -8.32 8.33 -18.99
C GLU A 50 -8.71 9.79 -19.15
N TYR A 51 -9.28 10.42 -18.09
CA TYR A 51 -9.53 11.86 -18.06
C TYR A 51 -8.22 12.65 -18.20
N ALA A 52 -7.16 12.21 -17.50
CA ALA A 52 -5.87 12.88 -17.56
C ALA A 52 -5.24 12.83 -18.96
N ARG A 53 -5.38 11.72 -19.70
CA ARG A 53 -4.92 11.58 -21.09
C ARG A 53 -5.72 12.43 -22.07
N GLU A 54 -7.00 12.66 -21.82
CA GLU A 54 -7.86 13.52 -22.61
C GLU A 54 -7.69 15.02 -22.30
N GLY A 55 -6.79 15.37 -21.37
CA GLY A 55 -6.59 16.74 -20.92
C GLY A 55 -7.78 17.36 -20.18
N LYS A 56 -8.74 16.53 -19.75
CA LYS A 56 -9.90 16.99 -19.00
C LYS A 56 -9.55 17.23 -17.54
N GLU A 57 -9.87 18.41 -17.05
CA GLU A 57 -9.81 18.69 -15.62
C GLU A 57 -11.02 18.09 -14.93
N ILE A 58 -10.74 17.40 -13.83
CA ILE A 58 -11.75 16.79 -12.97
C ILE A 58 -11.33 17.01 -11.51
N GLU A 59 -12.29 17.25 -10.66
CA GLU A 59 -12.05 17.28 -9.22
C GLU A 59 -11.54 15.93 -8.75
N LEU A 60 -10.35 15.91 -8.14
CA LEU A 60 -9.74 14.66 -7.68
C LEU A 60 -10.37 14.23 -6.37
N PRO A 61 -10.80 12.97 -6.27
CA PRO A 61 -11.40 12.46 -5.04
C PRO A 61 -10.36 12.41 -3.93
N LYS A 62 -10.81 12.58 -2.71
CA LYS A 62 -10.01 12.42 -1.51
C LYS A 62 -10.39 11.12 -0.82
N LYS A 63 -9.43 10.43 -0.27
CA LYS A 63 -9.61 9.18 0.47
C LYS A 63 -8.96 9.28 1.83
N MET A 64 -9.66 8.80 2.86
CA MET A 64 -9.06 8.62 4.18
C MET A 64 -8.03 7.49 4.10
N VAL A 65 -6.81 7.78 4.51
CA VAL A 65 -5.69 6.83 4.59
C VAL A 65 -5.03 6.95 5.95
N THR A 66 -4.35 5.89 6.39
CA THR A 66 -3.62 5.88 7.66
C THR A 66 -2.15 5.59 7.40
N ILE A 67 -1.27 6.40 7.94
CA ILE A 67 0.16 6.17 8.00
C ILE A 67 0.46 5.62 9.38
N TYR A 68 0.69 4.31 9.47
CA TYR A 68 0.97 3.65 10.74
C TYR A 68 2.36 3.99 11.26
N ASP A 69 3.32 4.06 10.34
CA ASP A 69 4.69 4.49 10.64
C ASP A 69 5.33 5.13 9.41
N ILE A 70 6.23 6.08 9.65
CA ILE A 70 7.06 6.71 8.64
C ILE A 70 8.36 7.21 9.28
N GLN A 71 9.49 6.87 8.66
CA GLN A 71 10.82 7.15 9.17
C GLN A 71 11.77 7.56 8.04
N LEU A 72 12.67 8.47 8.32
CA LEU A 72 13.84 8.74 7.48
C LEU A 72 14.86 7.61 7.72
N ILE A 73 15.31 6.94 6.64
CA ILE A 73 16.19 5.76 6.74
C ILE A 73 17.53 5.94 6.02
N SER A 74 17.82 7.13 5.50
CA SER A 74 19.09 7.45 4.87
C SER A 74 19.63 8.79 5.36
N ASP A 75 20.89 9.05 5.06
CA ASP A 75 21.42 10.40 5.04
C ASP A 75 20.75 11.22 3.95
N ILE A 76 20.84 12.54 4.10
CA ILE A 76 20.28 13.48 3.14
C ILE A 76 21.37 13.86 2.14
N THR A 77 21.05 13.70 0.88
CA THR A 77 21.95 14.10 -0.21
C THR A 77 21.44 15.40 -0.84
N TYR A 78 22.32 16.37 -0.92
CA TYR A 78 22.07 17.64 -1.59
C TYR A 78 22.84 17.66 -2.92
N TYR A 79 22.11 17.82 -4.01
CA TYR A 79 22.72 17.92 -5.34
C TYR A 79 22.03 19.00 -6.14
N ASN A 80 22.78 20.02 -6.56
CA ASN A 80 22.23 21.24 -7.16
C ASN A 80 21.12 21.83 -6.29
N ASP A 81 19.90 21.97 -6.84
CA ASP A 81 18.73 22.50 -6.15
C ASP A 81 17.77 21.39 -5.67
N THR A 82 18.26 20.15 -5.58
CA THR A 82 17.47 19.00 -5.13
C THR A 82 17.99 18.45 -3.81
N THR A 83 17.05 17.97 -2.99
CA THR A 83 17.33 17.25 -1.75
C THR A 83 16.74 15.86 -1.88
N SER A 84 17.56 14.83 -1.72
CA SER A 84 17.16 13.43 -1.86
C SER A 84 17.37 12.67 -0.56
N PHE A 85 16.41 11.82 -0.21
CA PHE A 85 16.46 10.96 0.96
C PHE A 85 15.51 9.77 0.81
N TYR A 86 15.75 8.71 1.57
CA TYR A 86 14.87 7.54 1.61
C TYR A 86 14.03 7.55 2.86
N ILE A 87 12.78 7.18 2.69
CA ILE A 87 11.84 6.94 3.79
C ILE A 87 11.34 5.51 3.78
N LYS A 88 11.14 4.93 4.96
CA LYS A 88 10.40 3.69 5.15
C LYS A 88 9.05 4.04 5.75
N THR A 89 7.97 3.48 5.19
CA THR A 89 6.62 3.76 5.70
C THR A 89 5.75 2.52 5.70
N THR A 90 4.90 2.40 6.71
CA THR A 90 3.81 1.41 6.79
C THR A 90 2.49 2.15 6.66
N VAL A 91 1.67 1.75 5.72
CA VAL A 91 0.47 2.49 5.33
C VAL A 91 -0.73 1.58 5.14
N SER A 92 -1.92 2.14 5.29
CA SER A 92 -3.18 1.43 5.03
C SER A 92 -3.36 1.10 3.55
N LYS A 93 -4.23 0.13 3.28
CA LYS A 93 -4.61 -0.25 1.91
C LYS A 93 -5.18 0.94 1.14
N GLY A 94 -4.67 1.16 -0.04
CA GLY A 94 -5.11 2.20 -0.96
C GLY A 94 -4.48 3.57 -0.71
N THR A 95 -3.45 3.65 0.12
CA THR A 95 -2.57 4.82 0.22
C THR A 95 -1.73 4.95 -1.05
N TYR A 96 -1.67 6.14 -1.61
CA TYR A 96 -0.84 6.45 -2.77
C TYR A 96 0.48 7.08 -2.32
N ILE A 97 1.58 6.34 -2.44
CA ILE A 97 2.91 6.84 -2.03
C ILE A 97 3.30 8.09 -2.83
N ARG A 98 2.96 8.17 -4.12
CA ARG A 98 3.17 9.39 -4.92
C ARG A 98 2.47 10.61 -4.36
N SER A 99 1.24 10.46 -3.87
CA SER A 99 0.51 11.54 -3.21
C SER A 99 1.14 11.89 -1.85
N LEU A 100 1.57 10.88 -1.08
CA LEU A 100 2.27 11.10 0.20
C LEU A 100 3.54 11.94 -0.01
N ILE A 101 4.37 11.60 -1.00
CA ILE A 101 5.59 12.35 -1.32
C ILE A 101 5.26 13.78 -1.75
N ARG A 102 4.23 13.99 -2.58
CA ARG A 102 3.74 15.34 -2.92
C ARG A 102 3.33 16.12 -1.67
N ASP A 103 2.56 15.51 -0.79
CA ASP A 103 2.02 16.16 0.41
C ASP A 103 3.14 16.48 1.42
N ILE A 104 4.17 15.60 1.52
CA ILE A 104 5.41 15.89 2.28
C ILE A 104 6.12 17.09 1.68
N GLY A 105 6.30 17.15 0.36
CA GLY A 105 6.91 18.30 -0.32
C GLY A 105 6.18 19.60 -0.01
N TYR A 106 4.85 19.60 -0.06
CA TYR A 106 4.05 20.80 0.27
C TYR A 106 4.22 21.24 1.73
N LYS A 107 4.26 20.29 2.69
CA LYS A 107 4.53 20.62 4.09
C LYS A 107 5.95 21.15 4.34
N LEU A 108 6.91 20.74 3.51
CA LEU A 108 8.27 21.28 3.50
C LEU A 108 8.38 22.59 2.69
N ASN A 109 7.24 23.17 2.26
CA ASN A 109 7.17 24.37 1.45
C ASN A 109 7.94 24.28 0.11
N THR A 110 7.95 23.09 -0.48
CA THR A 110 8.59 22.78 -1.77
C THR A 110 7.75 21.77 -2.57
N TYR A 111 8.33 21.15 -3.60
CA TYR A 111 7.72 20.09 -4.38
C TYR A 111 8.41 18.75 -4.10
N GLY A 112 7.60 17.70 -3.93
CA GLY A 112 8.09 16.31 -3.78
C GLY A 112 7.89 15.50 -5.05
N CYS A 113 8.91 14.73 -5.42
CA CYS A 113 8.88 13.79 -6.53
C CYS A 113 9.41 12.44 -6.06
N MET A 114 8.70 11.37 -6.40
CA MET A 114 9.12 10.02 -6.07
C MET A 114 10.11 9.53 -7.15
N ASP A 115 11.33 9.18 -6.74
CA ASP A 115 12.35 8.67 -7.62
C ASP A 115 12.26 7.13 -7.74
N SER A 116 12.20 6.45 -6.62
CA SER A 116 12.10 4.99 -6.56
C SER A 116 11.09 4.55 -5.51
N LEU A 117 10.56 3.35 -5.68
CA LEU A 117 9.65 2.72 -4.73
C LEU A 117 9.87 1.22 -4.68
N GLU A 118 10.17 0.71 -3.50
CA GLU A 118 10.22 -0.72 -3.24
C GLU A 118 9.14 -1.10 -2.22
N ARG A 119 8.36 -2.13 -2.54
CA ARG A 119 7.40 -2.70 -1.60
C ARG A 119 8.04 -3.87 -0.88
N THR A 120 8.38 -3.68 0.37
CA THR A 120 9.04 -4.70 1.19
C THR A 120 8.06 -5.68 1.84
N ARG A 121 6.77 -5.30 2.00
CA ARG A 121 5.75 -6.16 2.60
C ARG A 121 4.37 -5.89 2.01
N GLN A 122 3.57 -6.95 1.88
CA GLN A 122 2.14 -6.89 1.55
C GLN A 122 1.38 -7.92 2.39
N GLY A 123 0.65 -7.47 3.40
CA GLY A 123 0.02 -8.37 4.38
C GLY A 123 1.08 -9.22 5.08
N ILE A 124 0.93 -10.55 5.00
CA ILE A 124 1.87 -11.51 5.58
C ILE A 124 3.12 -11.76 4.72
N PHE A 125 3.10 -11.35 3.46
CA PHE A 125 4.20 -11.61 2.52
C PHE A 125 5.28 -10.54 2.65
N ASN A 126 6.53 -10.98 2.89
CA ASN A 126 7.71 -10.14 2.98
C ASN A 126 8.61 -10.40 1.76
N ILE A 127 9.29 -9.37 1.28
CA ILE A 127 10.22 -9.46 0.15
C ILE A 127 11.35 -10.44 0.44
N ASP A 128 11.82 -10.53 1.67
CA ASP A 128 12.89 -11.45 2.09
C ASP A 128 12.53 -12.94 1.90
N ASN A 129 11.23 -13.25 1.84
CA ASN A 129 10.71 -14.60 1.62
C ASN A 129 10.10 -14.78 0.22
N SER A 130 10.36 -13.84 -0.68
CA SER A 130 9.86 -13.84 -2.04
C SER A 130 10.94 -14.31 -3.01
N TYR A 131 10.52 -14.83 -4.15
CA TYR A 131 11.43 -15.25 -5.20
C TYR A 131 11.46 -14.24 -6.34
N THR A 132 12.61 -14.05 -6.95
CA THR A 132 12.76 -13.27 -8.16
C THR A 132 12.13 -13.99 -9.36
N LEU A 133 11.83 -13.25 -10.42
CA LEU A 133 11.34 -13.85 -11.67
C LEU A 133 12.35 -14.82 -12.27
N GLU A 134 13.63 -14.59 -12.07
CA GLU A 134 14.71 -15.46 -12.57
C GLU A 134 14.74 -16.78 -11.79
N GLU A 135 14.64 -16.74 -10.47
CA GLU A 135 14.53 -17.95 -9.64
C GLU A 135 13.30 -18.78 -10.01
N ILE A 136 12.16 -18.14 -10.26
CA ILE A 136 10.93 -18.83 -10.69
C ILE A 136 11.14 -19.48 -12.07
N LYS A 137 11.76 -18.79 -13.04
CA LYS A 137 12.06 -19.35 -14.36
C LYS A 137 12.99 -20.55 -14.30
N ASN A 138 13.90 -20.56 -13.34
CA ASN A 138 14.87 -21.64 -13.11
C ASN A 138 14.31 -22.76 -12.21
N ASN A 139 13.02 -22.75 -11.91
CA ASN A 139 12.34 -23.66 -10.97
C ASN A 139 12.97 -23.68 -9.56
N ASN A 140 13.62 -22.60 -9.15
CA ASN A 140 14.19 -22.42 -7.82
C ASN A 140 13.23 -21.67 -6.91
N TYR A 141 12.09 -22.27 -6.60
CA TYR A 141 11.08 -21.69 -5.72
C TYR A 141 10.30 -22.78 -4.98
N LYS A 142 9.64 -22.39 -3.90
CA LYS A 142 8.73 -23.23 -3.14
C LYS A 142 7.37 -22.58 -3.02
N LEU A 143 6.33 -23.27 -3.48
CA LEU A 143 4.96 -22.78 -3.34
C LEU A 143 4.52 -22.88 -1.87
N LEU A 144 3.86 -21.85 -1.41
CA LEU A 144 3.12 -21.89 -0.15
C LEU A 144 1.81 -22.63 -0.37
N SER A 145 1.39 -23.43 0.63
CA SER A 145 0.05 -23.99 0.62
C SER A 145 -1.01 -22.89 0.80
N ILE A 146 -2.24 -23.19 0.39
CA ILE A 146 -3.36 -22.23 0.52
C ILE A 146 -3.56 -21.86 1.99
N GLU A 147 -3.48 -22.82 2.90
CA GLU A 147 -3.66 -22.63 4.35
C GLU A 147 -2.61 -21.65 4.91
N LYS A 148 -1.34 -21.81 4.51
CA LYS A 148 -0.25 -20.89 4.91
C LYS A 148 -0.38 -19.50 4.31
N SER A 149 -1.06 -19.40 3.17
CA SER A 149 -1.30 -18.13 2.50
C SER A 149 -2.48 -17.34 3.08
N LEU A 150 -3.31 -17.98 3.89
CA LEU A 150 -4.53 -17.44 4.49
C LEU A 150 -4.56 -17.64 6.01
N PRO A 151 -3.54 -17.17 6.76
CA PRO A 151 -3.40 -17.48 8.19
C PRO A 151 -4.53 -16.91 9.06
N ASN A 152 -5.24 -15.88 8.57
CA ASN A 152 -6.35 -15.26 9.27
C ASN A 152 -7.71 -15.91 8.96
N ILE A 153 -7.73 -16.93 8.10
CA ILE A 153 -8.94 -17.70 7.81
C ILE A 153 -8.89 -18.99 8.63
N PRO A 154 -9.86 -19.23 9.52
CA PRO A 154 -9.86 -20.45 10.33
C PRO A 154 -9.97 -21.68 9.44
N LEU A 155 -9.14 -22.66 9.75
CA LEU A 155 -9.18 -23.98 9.12
C LEU A 155 -10.28 -24.83 9.78
N VAL A 156 -11.15 -25.39 8.97
CA VAL A 156 -12.16 -26.33 9.42
C VAL A 156 -11.88 -27.71 8.78
N GLU A 157 -11.59 -28.69 9.60
CA GLU A 157 -11.45 -30.07 9.15
C GLU A 157 -12.84 -30.71 9.00
N VAL A 158 -13.05 -31.42 7.91
CA VAL A 158 -14.32 -32.02 7.59
C VAL A 158 -14.16 -33.53 7.35
N ASP A 159 -15.15 -34.31 7.72
CA ASP A 159 -15.22 -35.73 7.42
C ASP A 159 -15.43 -36.05 5.93
N ASN A 160 -15.20 -37.30 5.52
CA ASN A 160 -15.34 -37.68 4.11
C ASN A 160 -16.76 -37.48 3.56
N LYS A 161 -17.79 -37.63 4.39
CA LYS A 161 -19.19 -37.43 4.00
C LYS A 161 -19.48 -35.98 3.69
N THR A 162 -18.94 -35.07 4.50
CA THR A 162 -19.03 -33.63 4.31
C THR A 162 -18.19 -33.21 3.11
N LEU A 163 -16.98 -33.73 2.95
CA LEU A 163 -16.12 -33.47 1.80
C LEU A 163 -16.81 -33.85 0.47
N PHE A 164 -17.51 -35.02 0.45
CA PHE A 164 -18.29 -35.44 -0.72
C PHE A 164 -19.39 -34.42 -1.05
N LYS A 165 -20.11 -33.91 -0.05
CA LYS A 165 -21.14 -32.87 -0.25
C LYS A 165 -20.54 -31.59 -0.79
N ILE A 166 -19.39 -31.11 -0.25
CA ILE A 166 -18.68 -29.93 -0.70
C ILE A 166 -18.29 -30.06 -2.17
N ARG A 167 -17.65 -31.18 -2.54
CA ARG A 167 -17.21 -31.45 -3.92
C ARG A 167 -18.36 -31.47 -4.94
N ASN A 168 -19.55 -31.83 -4.50
CA ASN A 168 -20.76 -31.86 -5.33
C ASN A 168 -21.60 -30.58 -5.23
N GLY A 169 -21.10 -29.51 -4.64
CA GLY A 169 -21.79 -28.22 -4.55
C GLY A 169 -23.04 -28.24 -3.68
N VAL A 170 -23.20 -29.22 -2.79
CA VAL A 170 -24.35 -29.30 -1.90
C VAL A 170 -24.27 -28.20 -0.85
N LYS A 171 -25.35 -27.42 -0.70
CA LYS A 171 -25.46 -26.37 0.31
C LYS A 171 -25.32 -26.99 1.72
N LEU A 172 -24.29 -26.57 2.43
CA LEU A 172 -24.05 -27.02 3.80
C LEU A 172 -24.74 -26.08 4.78
N LYS A 173 -25.28 -26.66 5.86
CA LYS A 173 -25.65 -25.87 7.05
C LYS A 173 -24.34 -25.41 7.70
N THR A 174 -24.33 -24.19 8.26
CA THR A 174 -23.17 -23.54 8.85
C THR A 174 -22.43 -24.49 9.83
N PHE A 175 -21.13 -24.73 9.59
CA PHE A 175 -20.26 -25.53 10.46
C PHE A 175 -19.69 -24.75 11.64
N ILE A 176 -19.83 -23.42 11.65
CA ILE A 176 -19.22 -22.56 12.66
C ILE A 176 -20.10 -22.59 13.92
N THR A 177 -19.57 -23.11 15.01
CA THR A 177 -20.22 -23.06 16.32
C THR A 177 -20.29 -21.61 16.83
N PRO A 178 -21.22 -21.27 17.76
CA PRO A 178 -21.27 -19.92 18.36
C PRO A 178 -19.93 -19.48 18.97
N LYS A 179 -19.18 -20.38 19.57
CA LYS A 179 -17.86 -20.13 20.18
C LYS A 179 -16.79 -19.80 19.14
N GLU A 180 -16.84 -20.43 17.97
CA GLU A 180 -15.93 -20.13 16.83
C GLU A 180 -16.30 -18.78 16.18
N ARG A 181 -17.57 -18.36 16.22
CA ARG A 181 -18.00 -17.04 15.76
C ARG A 181 -17.48 -15.92 16.64
N GLU A 182 -17.41 -16.10 17.96
CA GLU A 182 -16.85 -15.12 18.89
C GLU A 182 -15.36 -14.93 18.67
N THR A 183 -14.62 -16.00 18.43
CA THR A 183 -13.18 -15.95 18.11
C THR A 183 -12.91 -15.28 16.76
N LEU A 184 -13.78 -15.49 15.78
CA LEU A 184 -13.71 -14.81 14.48
C LEU A 184 -14.02 -13.31 14.55
N GLY A 185 -15.00 -12.94 15.40
CA GLY A 185 -15.35 -11.54 15.65
C GLY A 185 -14.25 -10.79 16.40
N ALA A 186 -13.57 -11.44 17.34
CA ALA A 186 -12.45 -10.86 18.11
C ALA A 186 -11.17 -10.74 17.29
N ALA A 187 -10.91 -11.66 16.34
CA ALA A 187 -9.75 -11.58 15.44
C ALA A 187 -9.90 -10.54 14.32
N GLY A 188 -11.14 -10.11 14.04
CA GLY A 188 -11.42 -9.05 13.04
C GLY A 188 -11.33 -7.62 13.59
N GLY A 189 -11.13 -7.45 14.89
CA GLY A 189 -11.07 -6.15 15.57
C GLY A 189 -9.66 -5.73 16.03
N GLY A 190 -8.62 -6.42 15.64
CA GLY A 190 -7.25 -6.16 16.04
C GLY A 190 -6.31 -6.02 14.83
N GLU A 191 -5.81 -4.81 14.64
CA GLU A 191 -4.63 -4.44 13.86
C GLU A 191 -4.68 -4.67 12.34
N GLU A 192 -5.31 -3.73 11.66
CA GLU A 192 -4.97 -3.38 10.27
C GLU A 192 -3.91 -2.27 10.21
#